data_ab16b512549f4b0d025c3d03be565b97
#
_entry.id   ab16b512549f4b0d025c3d03be565b97
#
_cell.length_a   1.000
_cell.length_b   1.000
_cell.length_c   1.000
_cell.angle_alpha   90.00
_cell.angle_beta   90.00
_cell.angle_gamma   90.00
#
_symmetry.space_group_name_H-M   'P 1'
#
loop_
_entity.id
_entity.type
_entity.pdbx_description
1 polymer ?
#
loop_
_entity_poly.entity_id
_entity_poly.type
_entity_poly.pdbx_seq_one_letter_code
_entity_poly.pdbx_strand_id
1 'polypeptide(L)'
;MIIIPARGGSKGIPRKNIRLLDGKPLIAYSIEVAKAVAADTDDIILSTDDAEIARIGREWGIEVPYTRPAELADDTTGTREVLLHAMDWADSRGMTYDCVLLLQPTSPLRTVADVEAALKLYRPDIDMVVSVMPSAANPYYDCFETNADGFLGICKGPGT
;
A
#
# COMPACT_ATOMS: atom_id res chain seq x y z
N MET A 1 -2.70 13.46 0.12
CA MET A 1 -3.62 12.39 0.59
C MET A 1 -2.84 11.10 0.84
N ILE A 2 -3.17 10.35 1.90
CA ILE A 2 -2.51 9.08 2.26
C ILE A 2 -3.52 7.94 2.15
N ILE A 3 -3.15 6.83 1.49
CA ILE A 3 -4.01 5.66 1.37
C ILE A 3 -3.34 4.45 2.01
N ILE A 4 -4.04 3.80 2.96
CA ILE A 4 -3.62 2.56 3.62
C ILE A 4 -4.57 1.44 3.16
N PRO A 5 -4.16 0.58 2.20
CA PRO A 5 -4.99 -0.53 1.73
C PRO A 5 -4.87 -1.73 2.67
N ALA A 6 -6.00 -2.17 3.25
CA ALA A 6 -6.03 -3.28 4.20
C ALA A 6 -7.31 -4.13 4.03
N ARG A 7 -7.29 -5.12 3.13
CA ARG A 7 -8.42 -6.03 2.96
C ARG A 7 -8.52 -7.07 4.07
N GLY A 8 -9.72 -7.58 4.34
CA GLY A 8 -9.99 -8.64 5.31
C GLY A 8 -9.47 -10.01 4.89
N GLY A 9 -9.61 -10.35 3.60
CA GLY A 9 -9.31 -11.66 3.02
C GLY A 9 -7.82 -11.88 2.70
N SER A 10 -6.98 -12.13 3.69
CA SER A 10 -5.56 -12.46 3.47
C SER A 10 -5.35 -13.98 3.45
N LYS A 11 -4.88 -14.56 2.32
CA LYS A 11 -4.70 -16.01 2.15
C LYS A 11 -3.44 -16.56 2.82
N GLY A 12 -2.29 -15.91 2.65
CA GLY A 12 -1.01 -16.39 3.18
C GLY A 12 -0.95 -16.38 4.71
N ILE A 13 -1.41 -15.32 5.32
CA ILE A 13 -1.54 -15.18 6.78
C ILE A 13 -2.98 -14.73 7.06
N PRO A 14 -3.84 -15.60 7.64
CA PRO A 14 -5.21 -15.21 7.98
C PRO A 14 -5.25 -13.95 8.86
N ARG A 15 -6.12 -13.00 8.51
CA ARG A 15 -6.30 -11.73 9.24
C ARG A 15 -5.00 -10.91 9.37
N LYS A 16 -4.09 -11.00 8.42
CA LYS A 16 -2.74 -10.41 8.46
C LYS A 16 -2.71 -8.97 8.95
N ASN A 17 -3.59 -8.11 8.45
CA ASN A 17 -3.56 -6.69 8.72
C ASN A 17 -3.86 -6.32 10.20
N ILE A 18 -4.54 -7.19 10.92
CA ILE A 18 -4.85 -7.00 12.34
C ILE A 18 -4.12 -7.98 13.26
N ARG A 19 -3.31 -8.87 12.68
CA ARG A 19 -2.47 -9.76 13.48
C ARG A 19 -1.43 -8.95 14.24
N LEU A 20 -1.17 -9.35 15.47
CA LEU A 20 -0.20 -8.66 16.31
C LEU A 20 1.24 -8.94 15.85
N LEU A 21 1.98 -7.88 15.69
CA LEU A 21 3.43 -7.87 15.53
C LEU A 21 3.98 -7.06 16.71
N ASP A 22 4.75 -7.69 17.58
CA ASP A 22 5.26 -7.09 18.82
C ASP A 22 4.17 -6.39 19.65
N GLY A 23 3.05 -7.10 19.87
CA GLY A 23 1.92 -6.61 20.67
C GLY A 23 1.00 -5.58 20.00
N LYS A 24 1.29 -5.15 18.77
CA LYS A 24 0.55 -4.11 18.03
C LYS A 24 -0.02 -4.68 16.73
N PRO A 25 -1.30 -4.36 16.35
CA PRO A 25 -1.85 -4.76 15.05
C PRO A 25 -0.97 -4.30 13.88
N LEU A 26 -0.74 -5.15 12.89
CA LEU A 26 0.16 -4.84 11.77
C LEU A 26 -0.21 -3.52 11.07
N ILE A 27 -1.49 -3.25 10.89
CA ILE A 27 -1.98 -2.01 10.27
C ILE A 27 -1.61 -0.75 11.09
N ALA A 28 -1.48 -0.87 12.40
CA ALA A 28 -1.22 0.26 13.28
C ALA A 28 0.14 0.91 13.01
N TYR A 29 1.14 0.13 12.57
CA TYR A 29 2.43 0.68 12.14
C TYR A 29 2.28 1.68 10.99
N SER A 30 1.45 1.35 9.99
CA SER A 30 1.18 2.27 8.88
C SER A 30 0.34 3.47 9.31
N ILE A 31 -0.61 3.28 10.24
CA ILE A 31 -1.43 4.38 10.77
C ILE A 31 -0.57 5.38 11.55
N GLU A 32 0.34 4.92 12.40
CA GLU A 32 1.25 5.79 13.15
C GLU A 32 2.12 6.64 12.21
N VAL A 33 2.71 6.01 11.19
CA VAL A 33 3.50 6.74 10.18
C VAL A 33 2.63 7.73 9.42
N ALA A 34 1.43 7.32 9.00
CA ALA A 34 0.49 8.21 8.30
C ALA A 34 0.17 9.45 9.13
N LYS A 35 -0.19 9.27 10.41
CA LYS A 35 -0.51 10.37 11.33
C LYS A 35 0.68 11.31 11.58
N ALA A 36 1.90 10.78 11.55
CA ALA A 36 3.09 11.59 11.77
C ALA A 36 3.45 12.47 10.57
N VAL A 37 3.07 12.07 9.34
CA VAL A 37 3.40 12.80 8.10
C VAL A 37 2.21 13.54 7.48
N ALA A 38 0.97 13.22 7.87
CA ALA A 38 -0.22 13.92 7.41
C ALA A 38 -0.29 15.33 8.01
N ALA A 39 -0.76 16.29 7.23
CA ALA A 39 -1.08 17.61 7.74
C ALA A 39 -2.36 17.58 8.58
N ASP A 40 -3.34 16.79 8.16
CA ASP A 40 -4.57 16.49 8.88
C ASP A 40 -4.84 14.98 8.83
N THR A 41 -5.48 14.43 9.87
CA THR A 41 -5.90 13.01 9.89
C THR A 41 -7.00 12.73 8.88
N ASP A 42 -7.76 13.73 8.46
CA ASP A 42 -8.78 13.62 7.42
C ASP A 42 -8.18 13.34 6.03
N ASP A 43 -6.87 13.60 5.85
CA ASP A 43 -6.13 13.24 4.65
C ASP A 43 -5.78 11.74 4.56
N ILE A 44 -6.11 10.95 5.60
CA ILE A 44 -5.78 9.51 5.69
C ILE A 44 -7.01 8.67 5.35
N ILE A 45 -6.93 7.93 4.25
CA ILE A 45 -7.98 6.98 3.82
C ILE A 45 -7.53 5.56 4.15
N LEU A 46 -8.22 4.91 5.08
CA LEU A 46 -8.11 3.47 5.28
C LEU A 46 -9.03 2.74 4.31
N SER A 47 -8.45 2.14 3.28
CA SER A 47 -9.20 1.38 2.28
C SER A 47 -9.37 -0.07 2.74
N THR A 48 -10.54 -0.39 3.30
CA THR A 48 -10.89 -1.72 3.79
C THR A 48 -12.33 -2.11 3.48
N ASP A 49 -12.56 -3.39 3.25
CA ASP A 49 -13.86 -4.07 3.14
C ASP A 49 -14.32 -4.68 4.48
N ASP A 50 -13.47 -4.62 5.50
CA ASP A 50 -13.61 -5.37 6.74
C ASP A 50 -13.92 -4.45 7.94
N ALA A 51 -15.05 -4.72 8.60
CA ALA A 51 -15.54 -3.91 9.72
C ALA A 51 -14.59 -3.94 10.95
N GLU A 52 -13.88 -5.06 11.19
CA GLU A 52 -12.93 -5.15 12.30
C GLU A 52 -11.67 -4.34 12.03
N ILE A 53 -11.16 -4.39 10.80
CA ILE A 53 -10.04 -3.52 10.37
C ILE A 53 -10.44 -2.04 10.51
N ALA A 54 -11.64 -1.67 10.07
CA ALA A 54 -12.16 -0.31 10.22
C ALA A 54 -12.29 0.12 11.69
N ARG A 55 -12.76 -0.79 12.58
CA ARG A 55 -12.80 -0.54 14.02
C ARG A 55 -11.41 -0.26 14.59
N ILE A 56 -10.44 -1.09 14.25
CA ILE A 56 -9.05 -0.91 14.69
C ILE A 56 -8.48 0.43 14.16
N GLY A 57 -8.77 0.80 12.92
CA GLY A 57 -8.39 2.11 12.40
C GLY A 57 -8.87 3.26 13.28
N ARG A 58 -10.16 3.23 13.69
CA ARG A 58 -10.73 4.23 14.60
C ARG A 58 -10.09 4.19 15.99
N GLU A 59 -9.83 3.02 16.55
CA GLU A 59 -9.13 2.86 17.83
C GLU A 59 -7.71 3.45 17.81
N TRP A 60 -7.07 3.44 16.63
CA TRP A 60 -5.75 4.03 16.42
C TRP A 60 -5.80 5.51 15.98
N GLY A 61 -6.99 6.10 16.03
CA GLY A 61 -7.20 7.56 15.93
C GLY A 61 -7.20 8.10 14.52
N ILE A 62 -7.78 7.35 13.56
CA ILE A 62 -8.14 7.85 12.24
C ILE A 62 -9.64 7.63 11.99
N GLU A 63 -10.27 8.53 11.28
CA GLU A 63 -11.63 8.33 10.80
C GLU A 63 -11.63 7.33 9.64
N VAL A 64 -12.71 6.54 9.54
CA VAL A 64 -12.86 5.53 8.49
C VAL A 64 -14.25 5.68 7.84
N PRO A 65 -14.48 6.79 7.12
CA PRO A 65 -15.75 7.03 6.44
C PRO A 65 -15.86 6.29 5.10
N TYR A 66 -14.75 5.85 4.55
CA TYR A 66 -14.66 5.11 3.30
C TYR A 66 -14.78 3.61 3.52
N THR A 67 -15.55 2.93 2.69
CA THR A 67 -15.63 1.46 2.65
C THR A 67 -15.25 0.97 1.27
N ARG A 68 -14.28 0.07 1.18
CA ARG A 68 -13.90 -0.57 -0.09
C ARG A 68 -15.02 -1.53 -0.52
N PRO A 69 -15.49 -1.48 -1.76
CA PRO A 69 -16.38 -2.48 -2.34
C PRO A 69 -15.78 -3.89 -2.28
N ALA A 70 -16.63 -4.90 -2.06
CA ALA A 70 -16.19 -6.29 -1.93
C ALA A 70 -15.51 -6.82 -3.21
N GLU A 71 -15.95 -6.37 -4.38
CA GLU A 71 -15.35 -6.69 -5.68
C GLU A 71 -13.91 -6.20 -5.85
N LEU A 72 -13.51 -5.17 -5.05
CA LEU A 72 -12.12 -4.68 -5.01
C LEU A 72 -11.30 -5.30 -3.86
N ALA A 73 -11.86 -6.28 -3.16
CA ALA A 73 -11.19 -6.96 -2.05
C ALA A 73 -10.79 -8.40 -2.38
N ASP A 74 -10.95 -8.86 -3.61
CA ASP A 74 -10.55 -10.17 -4.08
C ASP A 74 -9.03 -10.30 -4.26
N ASP A 75 -8.56 -11.48 -4.70
CA ASP A 75 -7.13 -11.77 -4.86
C ASP A 75 -6.57 -11.31 -6.22
N THR A 76 -7.44 -10.99 -7.17
CA THR A 76 -7.09 -10.62 -8.54
C THR A 76 -7.03 -9.11 -8.72
N THR A 77 -7.70 -8.37 -7.83
CA THR A 77 -7.70 -6.90 -7.85
C THR A 77 -6.31 -6.34 -7.58
N GLY A 78 -5.79 -5.57 -8.50
CA GLY A 78 -4.52 -4.87 -8.37
C GLY A 78 -4.58 -3.68 -7.40
N THR A 79 -3.43 -3.28 -6.93
CA THR A 79 -3.32 -2.08 -6.07
C THR A 79 -3.82 -0.82 -6.78
N ARG A 80 -3.63 -0.73 -8.10
CA ARG A 80 -4.05 0.42 -8.90
C ARG A 80 -5.55 0.66 -8.83
N GLU A 81 -6.36 -0.37 -9.01
CA GLU A 81 -7.83 -0.30 -8.97
C GLU A 81 -8.31 0.14 -7.59
N VAL A 82 -7.68 -0.34 -6.53
CA VAL A 82 -7.97 0.06 -5.15
C VAL A 82 -7.67 1.53 -4.90
N LEU A 83 -6.53 2.02 -5.43
CA LEU A 83 -6.15 3.43 -5.31
C LEU A 83 -7.10 4.33 -6.08
N LEU A 84 -7.41 4.00 -7.35
CA LEU A 84 -8.33 4.79 -8.17
C LEU A 84 -9.70 4.93 -7.52
N HIS A 85 -10.27 3.84 -7.00
CA HIS A 85 -11.57 3.90 -6.31
C HIS A 85 -11.52 4.77 -5.04
N ALA A 86 -10.44 4.73 -4.28
CA ALA A 86 -10.27 5.59 -3.11
C ALA A 86 -10.10 7.07 -3.51
N MET A 87 -9.43 7.34 -4.63
CA MET A 87 -9.28 8.67 -5.21
C MET A 87 -10.63 9.21 -5.71
N ASP A 88 -11.40 8.42 -6.46
CA ASP A 88 -12.75 8.79 -6.93
C ASP A 88 -13.67 9.15 -5.75
N TRP A 89 -13.58 8.39 -4.65
CA TRP A 89 -14.32 8.71 -3.44
C TRP A 89 -13.87 10.02 -2.81
N ALA A 90 -12.56 10.28 -2.71
CA ALA A 90 -12.00 11.52 -2.18
C ALA A 90 -12.42 12.73 -3.04
N ASP A 91 -12.35 12.60 -4.37
CA ASP A 91 -12.77 13.63 -5.32
C ASP A 91 -14.26 13.95 -5.17
N SER A 92 -15.12 12.93 -4.97
CA SER A 92 -16.55 13.11 -4.70
C SER A 92 -16.85 13.88 -3.42
N ARG A 93 -15.89 13.97 -2.50
CA ARG A 93 -15.95 14.71 -1.24
C ARG A 93 -15.31 16.10 -1.34
N GLY A 94 -14.76 16.44 -2.50
CA GLY A 94 -14.07 17.72 -2.73
C GLY A 94 -12.71 17.80 -2.05
N MET A 95 -12.09 16.65 -1.71
CA MET A 95 -10.73 16.63 -1.18
C MET A 95 -9.74 17.08 -2.26
N THR A 96 -8.76 17.88 -1.88
CA THR A 96 -7.71 18.36 -2.78
C THR A 96 -6.36 17.81 -2.32
N TYR A 97 -5.56 17.33 -3.26
CA TYR A 97 -4.24 16.75 -2.97
C TYR A 97 -3.33 16.85 -4.21
N ASP A 98 -2.05 17.09 -3.99
CA ASP A 98 -1.04 17.16 -5.05
C ASP A 98 -0.47 15.77 -5.39
N CYS A 99 -0.48 14.86 -4.42
CA CYS A 99 0.02 13.50 -4.60
C CYS A 99 -0.72 12.50 -3.70
N VAL A 100 -0.58 11.22 -4.03
CA VAL A 100 -1.07 10.10 -3.23
C VAL A 100 0.10 9.35 -2.63
N LEU A 101 0.14 9.26 -1.31
CA LEU A 101 1.10 8.45 -0.57
C LEU A 101 0.49 7.10 -0.23
N LEU A 102 1.04 6.02 -0.80
CA LEU A 102 0.62 4.65 -0.52
C LEU A 102 1.43 4.05 0.64
N LEU A 103 0.77 3.72 1.75
CA LEU A 103 1.38 3.07 2.90
C LEU A 103 0.83 1.65 3.10
N GLN A 104 1.46 0.67 2.45
CA GLN A 104 1.05 -0.74 2.62
C GLN A 104 1.40 -1.27 4.02
N PRO A 105 0.46 -1.95 4.73
CA PRO A 105 0.72 -2.55 6.04
C PRO A 105 1.82 -3.62 6.06
N THR A 106 2.13 -4.20 4.91
CA THR A 106 3.18 -5.23 4.77
C THR A 106 4.62 -4.71 4.89
N SER A 107 4.79 -3.40 5.12
CA SER A 107 6.09 -2.78 5.38
C SER A 107 6.09 -2.10 6.77
N PRO A 108 5.97 -2.87 7.87
CA PRO A 108 5.81 -2.32 9.22
C PRO A 108 7.07 -1.62 9.75
N LEU A 109 8.24 -1.93 9.20
CA LEU A 109 9.53 -1.34 9.63
C LEU A 109 9.84 0.01 8.95
N ARG A 110 8.93 0.51 8.13
CA ARG A 110 9.04 1.85 7.53
C ARG A 110 9.03 2.91 8.63
N THR A 111 9.97 3.84 8.56
CA THR A 111 10.04 4.97 9.49
C THR A 111 9.40 6.23 8.90
N VAL A 112 9.08 7.19 9.77
CA VAL A 112 8.64 8.53 9.35
C VAL A 112 9.70 9.20 8.48
N ALA A 113 10.98 9.08 8.87
CA ALA A 113 12.10 9.67 8.13
C ALA A 113 12.22 9.13 6.70
N ASP A 114 11.96 7.82 6.47
CA ASP A 114 11.96 7.22 5.14
C ASP A 114 10.87 7.86 4.25
N VAL A 115 9.68 8.06 4.81
CA VAL A 115 8.55 8.67 4.08
C VAL A 115 8.82 10.14 3.78
N GLU A 116 9.31 10.90 4.76
CA GLU A 116 9.68 12.30 4.56
C GLU A 116 10.78 12.46 3.50
N ALA A 117 11.76 11.55 3.49
CA ALA A 117 12.80 11.55 2.48
C ALA A 117 12.24 11.30 1.07
N ALA A 118 11.30 10.36 0.94
CA ALA A 118 10.62 10.09 -0.33
C ALA A 118 9.78 11.30 -0.79
N LEU A 119 9.02 11.93 0.12
CA LEU A 119 8.21 13.11 -0.19
C LEU A 119 9.07 14.29 -0.67
N LYS A 120 10.27 14.46 -0.13
CA LYS A 120 11.22 15.51 -0.58
C LYS A 120 11.73 15.30 -2.01
N LEU A 121 11.66 14.08 -2.53
CA LEU A 121 12.05 13.77 -3.91
C LEU A 121 10.90 14.01 -4.90
N TYR A 122 9.66 14.13 -4.42
CA TYR A 122 8.52 14.40 -5.27
C TYR A 122 8.62 15.78 -5.91
N ARG A 123 8.35 15.84 -7.21
CA ARG A 123 8.26 17.06 -8.00
C ARG A 123 7.14 16.90 -9.03
N PRO A 124 6.50 18.00 -9.47
CA PRO A 124 5.39 17.93 -10.43
C PRO A 124 5.76 17.36 -11.81
N ASP A 125 7.07 17.26 -12.13
CA ASP A 125 7.60 16.73 -13.39
C ASP A 125 7.90 15.23 -13.33
N ILE A 126 7.63 14.55 -12.22
CA ILE A 126 7.82 13.11 -12.07
C ILE A 126 6.51 12.41 -11.74
N ASP A 127 6.30 11.22 -12.32
CA ASP A 127 5.06 10.47 -12.13
C ASP A 127 5.02 9.75 -10.78
N MET A 128 6.17 9.26 -10.28
CA MET A 128 6.20 8.43 -9.08
C MET A 128 7.57 8.43 -8.40
N VAL A 129 7.55 8.41 -7.05
CA VAL A 129 8.71 8.09 -6.21
C VAL A 129 8.44 6.75 -5.52
N VAL A 130 9.37 5.82 -5.61
CA VAL A 130 9.24 4.49 -4.99
C VAL A 130 10.46 4.16 -4.13
N SER A 131 10.22 3.49 -3.01
CA SER A 131 11.29 2.89 -2.23
C SER A 131 11.82 1.64 -2.94
N VAL A 132 13.14 1.50 -2.97
CA VAL A 132 13.81 0.36 -3.57
C VAL A 132 14.85 -0.20 -2.61
N MET A 133 15.22 -1.45 -2.82
CA MET A 133 16.33 -2.09 -2.14
C MET A 133 17.27 -2.76 -3.15
N PRO A 134 18.57 -2.86 -2.88
CA PRO A 134 19.46 -3.67 -3.70
C PRO A 134 18.95 -5.12 -3.75
N SER A 135 18.83 -5.68 -4.95
CA SER A 135 18.46 -7.08 -5.12
C SER A 135 19.73 -7.95 -5.18
N ALA A 136 19.71 -9.07 -4.47
CA ALA A 136 20.75 -10.10 -4.58
C ALA A 136 20.65 -10.87 -5.90
N ALA A 137 19.47 -10.90 -6.52
CA ALA A 137 19.24 -11.59 -7.79
C ALA A 137 19.18 -10.58 -8.94
N ASN A 138 19.89 -10.92 -10.02
CA ASN A 138 19.92 -10.11 -11.24
C ASN A 138 18.97 -10.72 -12.28
N PRO A 139 17.93 -9.99 -12.75
CA PRO A 139 16.96 -10.52 -13.72
C PRO A 139 17.57 -10.86 -15.10
N TYR A 140 18.77 -10.40 -15.38
CA TYR A 140 19.49 -10.73 -16.62
C TYR A 140 20.35 -12.01 -16.51
N TYR A 141 20.63 -12.50 -15.28
CA TYR A 141 21.54 -13.63 -15.06
C TYR A 141 21.01 -14.68 -14.08
N ASP A 142 20.29 -14.27 -13.02
CA ASP A 142 19.97 -15.15 -11.89
C ASP A 142 18.48 -15.45 -11.75
N CYS A 143 17.62 -14.74 -12.50
CA CYS A 143 16.17 -14.94 -12.45
C CYS A 143 15.73 -15.71 -13.68
N PHE A 144 15.00 -16.81 -13.47
CA PHE A 144 14.48 -17.68 -14.53
C PHE A 144 12.97 -17.83 -14.37
N GLU A 145 12.27 -17.94 -15.47
CA GLU A 145 10.87 -18.30 -15.54
C GLU A 145 10.65 -19.45 -16.51
N THR A 146 9.61 -20.23 -16.29
CA THR A 146 9.26 -21.37 -17.15
C THR A 146 8.51 -20.86 -18.37
N ASN A 147 9.00 -21.18 -19.58
CA ASN A 147 8.33 -20.87 -20.84
C ASN A 147 7.17 -21.84 -21.13
N ALA A 148 6.44 -21.62 -22.22
CA ALA A 148 5.31 -22.45 -22.62
C ALA A 148 5.65 -23.94 -22.85
N ASP A 149 6.92 -24.24 -23.18
CA ASP A 149 7.42 -25.59 -23.43
C ASP A 149 7.96 -26.26 -22.15
N GLY A 150 7.88 -25.59 -20.99
CA GLY A 150 8.33 -26.10 -19.72
C GLY A 150 9.83 -25.95 -19.43
N PHE A 151 10.58 -25.24 -20.29
CA PHE A 151 11.99 -24.95 -20.07
C PHE A 151 12.19 -23.62 -19.33
N LEU A 152 13.30 -23.55 -18.58
CA LEU A 152 13.69 -22.31 -17.91
C LEU A 152 14.33 -21.33 -18.90
N GLY A 153 13.83 -20.11 -18.91
CA GLY A 153 14.41 -18.98 -19.64
C GLY A 153 14.76 -17.83 -18.68
N ILE A 154 15.73 -17.01 -19.02
CA ILE A 154 16.07 -15.81 -18.26
C ILE A 154 14.90 -14.81 -18.37
N CYS A 155 14.45 -14.23 -17.22
CA CYS A 155 13.29 -13.34 -17.16
C CYS A 155 13.45 -12.09 -18.04
N LYS A 156 14.68 -11.57 -18.16
CA LYS A 156 15.03 -10.49 -19.09
C LYS A 156 16.12 -10.97 -20.01
N GLY A 157 15.78 -11.21 -21.28
CA GLY A 157 16.78 -11.49 -22.32
C GLY A 157 17.77 -10.33 -22.50
N PRO A 158 18.91 -10.57 -23.17
CA PRO A 158 19.81 -9.50 -23.56
C PRO A 158 19.00 -8.49 -24.38
N GLY A 159 18.87 -7.27 -23.85
CA GLY A 159 17.93 -6.24 -24.27
C GLY A 159 17.70 -6.22 -25.78
N THR A 160 16.46 -6.48 -26.15
CA THR A 160 15.91 -6.15 -27.45
C THR A 160 15.37 -4.74 -27.41
#